data_3d26c4cb1c7c0a38bc5bfe5c45058f54
#
_entry.id   3d26c4cb1c7c0a38bc5bfe5c45058f54
#
_cell.length_a   1.000
_cell.length_b   1.000
_cell.length_c   1.000
_cell.angle_alpha   90.00
_cell.angle_beta   90.00
_cell.angle_gamma   90.00
#
_symmetry.space_group_name_H-M   'P 1'
#
loop_
_entity.id
_entity.type
_entity.pdbx_description
1 polymer ?
#
loop_
_entity_poly.entity_id
_entity_poly.type
_entity_poly.pdbx_seq_one_letter_code
_entity_poly.pdbx_strand_id
1 'polypeptide(L)'
;MIKMARKYGVEKYGPKRYNIVTASMGFHGRTFGAMSATGQPDNGCQIGFGPMTDGFTYAEYNNLQAFKDACTEDTIAIMVEPVQGEGGVHPATMEFMRGLREFCDEHEMLLLIDEVQTGWCRTGKVMSFMNYGIKPDIVSMAKALGGGMPIGAICATAEVAKAFTPGSHGTTFGGHPVCCAAALAEVNELLDRDLAGNAAKIGAYFMEQLKTLPHVKEVRGQGLLVGVEFDDTISGVDVKHECLHRHLLITAIGAHIIRMIPPLIITEEDCDKAVAIIREAVEALERV
;
A
#
# COMPACT_ATOMS: atom_id res chain seq x y z
N MET A 1 8.88 -10.42 -5.12
CA MET A 1 9.74 -9.30 -4.69
C MET A 1 10.77 -9.74 -3.67
N ILE A 2 10.40 -10.11 -2.44
CA ILE A 2 11.31 -10.56 -1.35
C ILE A 2 12.35 -11.60 -1.80
N LYS A 3 11.91 -12.68 -2.46
CA LYS A 3 12.80 -13.75 -2.96
C LYS A 3 13.84 -13.23 -3.95
N MET A 4 13.47 -12.31 -4.83
CA MET A 4 14.38 -11.74 -5.82
C MET A 4 15.45 -10.87 -5.14
N ALA A 5 15.05 -10.00 -4.20
CA ALA A 5 15.98 -9.16 -3.45
C ALA A 5 16.99 -10.00 -2.66
N ARG A 6 16.53 -11.03 -1.92
CA ARG A 6 17.40 -11.91 -1.16
C ARG A 6 18.38 -12.68 -2.05
N LYS A 7 17.89 -13.26 -3.15
CA LYS A 7 18.74 -14.00 -4.08
C LYS A 7 19.81 -13.09 -4.70
N TYR A 8 19.42 -11.89 -5.14
CA TYR A 8 20.36 -10.89 -5.64
C TYR A 8 21.44 -10.54 -4.61
N GLY A 9 21.04 -10.27 -3.37
CA GLY A 9 21.97 -9.91 -2.30
C GLY A 9 22.97 -11.01 -2.00
N VAL A 10 22.50 -12.24 -1.85
CA VAL A 10 23.34 -13.42 -1.56
C VAL A 10 24.31 -13.70 -2.71
N GLU A 11 23.87 -13.62 -3.96
CA GLU A 11 24.72 -13.89 -5.13
C GLU A 11 25.78 -12.81 -5.35
N LYS A 12 25.45 -11.55 -5.09
CA LYS A 12 26.33 -10.42 -5.36
C LYS A 12 27.27 -10.09 -4.20
N TYR A 13 26.79 -10.19 -2.96
CA TYR A 13 27.50 -9.72 -1.77
C TYR A 13 27.82 -10.81 -0.74
N GLY A 14 27.33 -12.02 -0.96
CA GLY A 14 27.61 -13.17 -0.08
C GLY A 14 26.43 -13.57 0.83
N PRO A 15 26.54 -14.73 1.51
CA PRO A 15 25.40 -15.45 2.09
C PRO A 15 24.68 -14.74 3.24
N LYS A 16 25.25 -13.71 3.82
CA LYS A 16 24.65 -12.95 4.90
C LYS A 16 23.77 -11.78 4.42
N ARG A 17 23.99 -11.28 3.19
CA ARG A 17 23.32 -10.09 2.65
C ARG A 17 21.89 -10.39 2.17
N TYR A 18 20.98 -10.70 3.10
CA TYR A 18 19.58 -11.06 2.80
C TYR A 18 18.55 -10.37 3.68
N ASN A 19 18.96 -9.58 4.67
CA ASN A 19 18.05 -8.88 5.56
C ASN A 19 17.30 -7.75 4.81
N ILE A 20 16.01 -7.56 5.17
CA ILE A 20 15.14 -6.54 4.60
C ILE A 20 14.56 -5.71 5.74
N VAL A 21 14.73 -4.39 5.70
CA VAL A 21 14.09 -3.48 6.63
C VAL A 21 12.73 -3.07 6.05
N THR A 22 11.67 -3.21 6.84
CA THR A 22 10.29 -2.87 6.47
C THR A 22 9.71 -1.87 7.47
N ALA A 23 8.57 -1.27 7.12
CA ALA A 23 7.90 -0.32 8.00
C ALA A 23 7.07 -1.01 9.08
N SER A 24 7.13 -0.50 10.31
CA SER A 24 6.12 -0.78 11.33
C SER A 24 4.74 -0.38 10.81
N MET A 25 3.70 -1.11 11.19
CA MET A 25 2.32 -0.96 10.69
C MET A 25 2.14 -1.18 9.18
N GLY A 26 3.18 -1.60 8.44
CA GLY A 26 3.08 -2.02 7.05
C GLY A 26 2.28 -3.32 6.88
N PHE A 27 1.79 -3.59 5.67
CA PHE A 27 1.10 -4.83 5.33
C PHE A 27 1.53 -5.32 3.95
N HIS A 28 2.15 -6.50 3.89
CA HIS A 28 2.74 -7.03 2.65
C HIS A 28 2.15 -8.37 2.19
N GLY A 29 1.20 -8.92 2.94
CA GLY A 29 0.49 -10.13 2.56
C GLY A 29 0.38 -11.21 3.64
N ARG A 30 -0.16 -12.37 3.26
CA ARG A 30 -0.51 -13.47 4.18
C ARG A 30 0.29 -14.76 3.95
N THR A 31 1.19 -14.81 2.97
CA THR A 31 2.17 -15.92 2.85
C THR A 31 3.31 -15.71 3.85
N PHE A 32 3.98 -16.78 4.30
CA PHE A 32 4.98 -16.69 5.37
C PHE A 32 6.02 -15.59 5.16
N GLY A 33 6.62 -15.47 3.98
CA GLY A 33 7.59 -14.41 3.71
C GLY A 33 6.99 -13.01 3.70
N ALA A 34 5.79 -12.83 3.12
CA ALA A 34 5.09 -11.54 3.12
C ALA A 34 4.55 -11.18 4.50
N MET A 35 4.08 -12.17 5.25
CA MET A 35 3.63 -12.00 6.62
C MET A 35 4.79 -11.61 7.55
N SER A 36 5.97 -12.20 7.36
CA SER A 36 7.18 -11.82 8.09
C SER A 36 7.68 -10.41 7.74
N ALA A 37 7.40 -9.91 6.54
CA ALA A 37 7.69 -8.54 6.16
C ALA A 37 6.66 -7.53 6.72
N THR A 38 5.47 -7.99 7.12
CA THR A 38 4.41 -7.17 7.69
C THR A 38 4.79 -6.73 9.10
N GLY A 39 5.00 -5.42 9.31
CA GLY A 39 5.49 -4.85 10.56
C GLY A 39 4.43 -4.72 11.67
N GLN A 40 3.66 -5.78 11.90
CA GLN A 40 2.56 -5.84 12.89
C GLN A 40 2.65 -7.12 13.73
N PRO A 41 3.75 -7.34 14.48
CA PRO A 41 3.99 -8.61 15.18
C PRO A 41 2.92 -8.96 16.23
N ASP A 42 2.31 -7.95 16.84
CA ASP A 42 1.29 -8.10 17.88
C ASP A 42 -0.15 -8.12 17.31
N ASN A 43 -0.29 -8.13 15.99
CA ASN A 43 -1.59 -8.20 15.33
C ASN A 43 -1.97 -9.65 15.01
N GLY A 44 -3.26 -9.96 15.04
CA GLY A 44 -3.80 -11.28 14.69
C GLY A 44 -3.39 -11.83 13.31
N CYS A 45 -2.75 -11.02 12.47
CA CYS A 45 -2.19 -11.51 11.20
C CYS A 45 -0.90 -12.34 11.36
N GLN A 46 -0.19 -12.24 12.49
CA GLN A 46 1.05 -12.99 12.78
C GLN A 46 0.92 -13.91 14.00
N ILE A 47 0.07 -13.56 14.97
CA ILE A 47 -0.11 -14.35 16.21
C ILE A 47 -0.53 -15.78 15.88
N GLY A 48 0.22 -16.76 16.38
CA GLY A 48 -0.06 -18.18 16.22
C GLY A 48 0.46 -18.81 14.92
N PHE A 49 1.07 -18.03 14.03
CA PHE A 49 1.63 -18.55 12.76
C PHE A 49 3.17 -18.71 12.76
N GLY A 50 3.83 -18.57 13.93
CA GLY A 50 5.28 -18.73 14.01
C GLY A 50 5.75 -20.19 13.82
N PRO A 51 7.06 -20.41 13.54
CA PRO A 51 8.08 -19.36 13.46
C PRO A 51 8.00 -18.56 12.17
N MET A 52 8.24 -17.24 12.29
CA MET A 52 8.32 -16.35 11.13
C MET A 52 9.60 -16.59 10.33
N THR A 53 9.61 -16.22 9.07
CA THR A 53 10.81 -16.24 8.23
C THR A 53 11.80 -15.19 8.72
N ASP A 54 13.03 -15.59 9.04
CA ASP A 54 14.10 -14.69 9.49
C ASP A 54 14.49 -13.64 8.45
N GLY A 55 15.24 -12.62 8.91
CA GLY A 55 15.83 -11.60 8.08
C GLY A 55 14.85 -10.45 7.73
N PHE A 56 14.02 -10.08 8.67
CA PHE A 56 13.23 -8.85 8.63
C PHE A 56 13.46 -8.03 9.90
N THR A 57 13.58 -6.71 9.71
CA THR A 57 13.67 -5.72 10.77
C THR A 57 12.64 -4.63 10.51
N TYR A 58 12.01 -4.11 11.55
CA TYR A 58 10.96 -3.10 11.42
C TYR A 58 11.45 -1.73 11.87
N ALA A 59 11.09 -0.68 11.14
CA ALA A 59 11.40 0.70 11.46
C ALA A 59 10.12 1.57 11.39
N GLU A 60 10.12 2.66 12.13
CA GLU A 60 8.98 3.59 12.16
C GLU A 60 8.79 4.26 10.80
N TYR A 61 7.56 4.19 10.28
CA TYR A 61 7.20 4.79 9.00
C TYR A 61 7.30 6.32 9.03
N ASN A 62 7.75 6.94 7.93
CA ASN A 62 8.06 8.36 7.83
C ASN A 62 9.20 8.86 8.74
N ASN A 63 9.95 7.96 9.35
CA ASN A 63 11.15 8.27 10.12
C ASN A 63 12.40 7.73 9.40
N LEU A 64 13.01 8.56 8.55
CA LEU A 64 14.19 8.17 7.75
C LEU A 64 15.35 7.71 8.65
N GLN A 65 15.55 8.36 9.81
CA GLN A 65 16.63 7.99 10.72
C GLN A 65 16.42 6.59 11.31
N ALA A 66 15.18 6.25 11.69
CA ALA A 66 14.86 4.92 12.19
C ALA A 66 15.17 3.81 11.16
N PHE A 67 14.94 4.08 9.87
CA PHE A 67 15.33 3.14 8.80
C PHE A 67 16.84 3.02 8.66
N LYS A 68 17.57 4.13 8.74
CA LYS A 68 19.05 4.12 8.72
C LYS A 68 19.62 3.32 9.86
N ASP A 69 19.10 3.52 11.07
CA ASP A 69 19.55 2.84 12.30
C ASP A 69 19.21 1.34 12.30
N ALA A 70 18.12 0.94 11.63
CA ALA A 70 17.70 -0.44 11.50
C ALA A 70 18.52 -1.25 10.45
N CYS A 71 19.23 -0.56 9.55
CA CYS A 71 20.06 -1.20 8.54
C CYS A 71 21.41 -1.63 9.12
N THR A 72 21.88 -2.79 8.67
CA THR A 72 23.20 -3.38 9.02
C THR A 72 23.95 -3.77 7.75
N GLU A 73 25.18 -4.27 7.89
CA GLU A 73 25.96 -4.82 6.76
C GLU A 73 25.25 -5.99 6.06
N ASP A 74 24.37 -6.71 6.78
CA ASP A 74 23.59 -7.82 6.24
C ASP A 74 22.31 -7.37 5.51
N THR A 75 21.98 -6.07 5.53
CA THR A 75 20.77 -5.53 4.89
C THR A 75 20.96 -5.38 3.39
N ILE A 76 20.10 -6.04 2.60
CA ILE A 76 20.09 -5.92 1.14
C ILE A 76 19.04 -4.94 0.64
N ALA A 77 17.96 -4.73 1.37
CA ALA A 77 16.85 -3.93 0.87
C ALA A 77 16.07 -3.21 1.97
N ILE A 78 15.46 -2.11 1.57
CA ILE A 78 14.36 -1.48 2.29
C ILE A 78 13.07 -1.71 1.49
N MET A 79 11.98 -2.11 2.17
CA MET A 79 10.69 -2.40 1.55
C MET A 79 9.59 -1.58 2.24
N VAL A 80 8.87 -0.77 1.47
CA VAL A 80 7.79 0.09 1.97
C VAL A 80 6.60 0.16 1.01
N GLU A 81 5.44 0.54 1.55
CA GLU A 81 4.28 1.01 0.80
C GLU A 81 4.37 2.54 0.63
N PRO A 82 4.02 3.14 -0.51
CA PRO A 82 3.92 4.60 -0.66
C PRO A 82 2.81 5.23 0.21
N VAL A 83 1.76 4.46 0.49
CA VAL A 83 0.73 4.77 1.48
C VAL A 83 0.44 3.49 2.25
N GLN A 84 0.60 3.51 3.57
CA GLN A 84 0.22 2.38 4.42
C GLN A 84 -1.30 2.26 4.47
N GLY A 85 -1.87 1.38 3.62
CA GLY A 85 -3.31 1.24 3.50
C GLY A 85 -3.96 0.57 4.71
N GLU A 86 -3.41 -0.53 5.17
CA GLU A 86 -3.92 -1.30 6.32
C GLU A 86 -3.46 -0.70 7.67
N GLY A 87 -2.45 0.13 7.67
CA GLY A 87 -1.94 0.83 8.86
C GLY A 87 -2.71 2.10 9.23
N GLY A 88 -3.76 2.49 8.48
CA GLY A 88 -4.57 3.67 8.79
C GLY A 88 -4.52 4.79 7.73
N VAL A 89 -4.18 4.46 6.51
CA VAL A 89 -4.05 5.39 5.37
C VAL A 89 -3.05 6.51 5.66
N HIS A 90 -1.79 6.12 5.84
CA HIS A 90 -0.69 7.06 6.07
C HIS A 90 0.15 7.21 4.80
N PRO A 91 0.07 8.35 4.06
CA PRO A 91 0.98 8.63 2.96
C PRO A 91 2.43 8.82 3.44
N ALA A 92 3.38 8.36 2.64
CA ALA A 92 4.78 8.71 2.83
C ALA A 92 5.00 10.20 2.60
N THR A 93 5.94 10.78 3.34
CA THR A 93 6.41 12.14 3.01
C THR A 93 7.38 12.12 1.83
N MET A 94 7.47 13.24 1.12
CA MET A 94 8.42 13.41 0.02
C MET A 94 9.86 13.21 0.48
N GLU A 95 10.19 13.79 1.63
CA GLU A 95 11.51 13.69 2.26
C GLU A 95 11.89 12.24 2.59
N PHE A 96 10.94 11.49 3.19
CA PHE A 96 11.14 10.09 3.54
C PHE A 96 11.43 9.24 2.31
N MET A 97 10.58 9.28 1.28
CA MET A 97 10.74 8.44 0.09
C MET A 97 12.01 8.75 -0.70
N ARG A 98 12.35 10.03 -0.84
CA ARG A 98 13.58 10.44 -1.50
C ARG A 98 14.81 10.09 -0.68
N GLY A 99 14.75 10.33 0.63
CA GLY A 99 15.83 9.96 1.54
C GLY A 99 16.09 8.45 1.59
N LEU A 100 15.04 7.60 1.51
CA LEU A 100 15.21 6.15 1.37
C LEU A 100 15.91 5.78 0.06
N ARG A 101 15.53 6.44 -1.06
CA ARG A 101 16.17 6.16 -2.36
C ARG A 101 17.66 6.53 -2.33
N GLU A 102 17.98 7.74 -1.87
CA GLU A 102 19.36 8.22 -1.73
C GLU A 102 20.19 7.30 -0.82
N PHE A 103 19.65 6.95 0.34
CA PHE A 103 20.32 6.05 1.28
C PHE A 103 20.55 4.65 0.71
N CYS A 104 19.59 4.09 -0.02
CA CYS A 104 19.78 2.81 -0.70
C CYS A 104 20.87 2.88 -1.77
N ASP A 105 20.93 3.97 -2.54
CA ASP A 105 21.96 4.18 -3.58
C ASP A 105 23.36 4.28 -2.95
N GLU A 106 23.51 5.03 -1.86
CA GLU A 106 24.79 5.23 -1.15
C GLU A 106 25.32 3.93 -0.52
N HIS A 107 24.45 3.00 -0.13
CA HIS A 107 24.82 1.78 0.60
C HIS A 107 24.67 0.49 -0.23
N GLU A 108 24.50 0.62 -1.55
CA GLU A 108 24.31 -0.52 -2.47
C GLU A 108 23.17 -1.45 -2.03
N MET A 109 22.08 -0.88 -1.51
CA MET A 109 20.86 -1.56 -1.14
C MET A 109 19.77 -1.35 -2.19
N LEU A 110 18.79 -2.24 -2.20
CA LEU A 110 17.62 -2.16 -3.07
C LEU A 110 16.48 -1.41 -2.38
N LEU A 111 15.81 -0.53 -3.11
CA LEU A 111 14.52 0.04 -2.69
C LEU A 111 13.38 -0.76 -3.33
N LEU A 112 12.60 -1.44 -2.50
CA LEU A 112 11.45 -2.25 -2.87
C LEU A 112 10.17 -1.47 -2.56
N ILE A 113 9.33 -1.24 -3.56
CA ILE A 113 8.06 -0.55 -3.38
C ILE A 113 6.89 -1.52 -3.58
N ASP A 114 6.07 -1.63 -2.55
CA ASP A 114 4.83 -2.40 -2.61
C ASP A 114 3.68 -1.52 -3.12
N GLU A 115 3.34 -1.70 -4.38
CA GLU A 115 2.25 -0.99 -5.08
C GLU A 115 0.95 -1.81 -5.15
N VAL A 116 0.84 -2.87 -4.37
CA VAL A 116 -0.31 -3.78 -4.41
C VAL A 116 -1.62 -3.05 -4.09
N GLN A 117 -1.59 -2.02 -3.23
CA GLN A 117 -2.76 -1.21 -2.90
C GLN A 117 -2.72 0.19 -3.50
N THR A 118 -1.55 0.73 -3.79
CA THR A 118 -1.31 2.13 -4.16
C THR A 118 -1.16 2.36 -5.66
N GLY A 119 -0.78 1.33 -6.40
CA GLY A 119 -0.56 1.39 -7.84
C GLY A 119 -1.83 1.49 -8.67
N TRP A 120 -1.64 1.46 -9.97
CA TRP A 120 -2.71 1.45 -10.98
C TRP A 120 -3.69 2.61 -10.82
N CYS A 121 -3.15 3.82 -10.91
CA CYS A 121 -3.87 5.10 -10.89
C CYS A 121 -4.46 5.50 -9.52
N ARG A 122 -4.48 4.62 -8.51
CA ARG A 122 -5.15 4.83 -7.23
C ARG A 122 -4.74 6.13 -6.52
N THR A 123 -3.47 6.49 -6.56
CA THR A 123 -2.89 7.64 -5.85
C THR A 123 -2.67 8.87 -6.75
N GLY A 124 -3.32 8.91 -7.92
CA GLY A 124 -3.21 10.05 -8.83
C GLY A 124 -2.05 9.97 -9.83
N LYS A 125 -1.31 8.87 -9.85
CA LYS A 125 -0.31 8.50 -10.86
C LYS A 125 -0.48 7.03 -11.19
N VAL A 126 0.02 6.58 -12.33
CA VAL A 126 -0.06 5.16 -12.74
C VAL A 126 0.55 4.27 -11.65
N MET A 127 1.73 4.62 -11.15
CA MET A 127 2.35 4.02 -9.96
C MET A 127 2.59 5.10 -8.92
N SER A 128 2.35 4.80 -7.65
CA SER A 128 2.42 5.78 -6.57
C SER A 128 3.84 6.34 -6.36
N PHE A 129 4.89 5.54 -6.57
CA PHE A 129 6.27 6.01 -6.46
C PHE A 129 6.58 7.19 -7.41
N MET A 130 5.82 7.36 -8.49
CA MET A 130 5.97 8.48 -9.42
C MET A 130 5.61 9.83 -8.78
N ASN A 131 4.77 9.84 -7.74
CA ASN A 131 4.45 11.05 -6.97
C ASN A 131 5.69 11.62 -6.27
N TYR A 132 6.67 10.78 -5.94
CA TYR A 132 7.89 11.15 -5.22
C TYR A 132 9.07 11.45 -6.15
N GLY A 133 8.93 11.17 -7.46
CA GLY A 133 9.99 11.37 -8.45
C GLY A 133 11.17 10.40 -8.25
N ILE A 134 10.96 9.25 -7.65
CA ILE A 134 11.96 8.20 -7.44
C ILE A 134 11.78 7.04 -8.41
N LYS A 135 12.81 6.20 -8.53
CA LYS A 135 12.77 4.94 -9.28
C LYS A 135 13.17 3.79 -8.35
N PRO A 136 12.24 2.88 -8.01
CA PRO A 136 12.56 1.70 -7.21
C PRO A 136 13.34 0.65 -8.01
N ASP A 137 13.99 -0.27 -7.29
CA ASP A 137 14.69 -1.40 -7.90
C ASP A 137 13.73 -2.57 -8.20
N ILE A 138 12.75 -2.79 -7.34
CA ILE A 138 11.67 -3.77 -7.54
C ILE A 138 10.34 -3.18 -7.10
N VAL A 139 9.30 -3.42 -7.90
CA VAL A 139 7.90 -3.06 -7.58
C VAL A 139 7.04 -4.31 -7.56
N SER A 140 6.18 -4.47 -6.55
CA SER A 140 5.13 -5.50 -6.56
C SER A 140 3.77 -4.90 -6.87
N MET A 141 2.96 -5.64 -7.62
CA MET A 141 1.65 -5.23 -8.11
C MET A 141 0.66 -6.40 -8.03
N ALA A 142 -0.59 -6.12 -7.68
CA ALA A 142 -1.70 -7.08 -7.69
C ALA A 142 -3.04 -6.31 -7.66
N LYS A 143 -4.07 -6.86 -7.01
CA LYS A 143 -5.39 -6.24 -6.79
C LYS A 143 -5.95 -5.61 -8.08
N ALA A 144 -5.91 -4.27 -8.19
CA ALA A 144 -6.42 -3.53 -9.35
C ALA A 144 -5.81 -3.98 -10.68
N LEU A 145 -4.58 -4.50 -10.69
CA LEU A 145 -3.95 -5.03 -11.91
C LEU A 145 -4.84 -6.02 -12.66
N GLY A 146 -5.62 -6.82 -11.96
CA GLY A 146 -6.40 -7.92 -12.56
C GLY A 146 -7.83 -7.58 -12.95
N GLY A 147 -8.33 -6.36 -12.68
CA GLY A 147 -9.73 -6.02 -12.94
C GLY A 147 -10.72 -7.01 -12.30
N GLY A 148 -10.40 -7.54 -11.10
CA GLY A 148 -11.16 -8.59 -10.41
C GLY A 148 -10.64 -10.02 -10.58
N MET A 149 -9.72 -10.26 -11.54
CA MET A 149 -9.09 -11.58 -11.72
C MET A 149 -7.84 -11.72 -10.82
N PRO A 150 -7.54 -12.94 -10.29
CA PRO A 150 -6.40 -13.16 -9.40
C PRO A 150 -5.08 -13.15 -10.17
N ILE A 151 -4.35 -12.07 -10.10
CA ILE A 151 -3.02 -11.91 -10.70
C ILE A 151 -2.12 -11.08 -9.80
N GLY A 152 -0.83 -11.39 -9.80
CA GLY A 152 0.22 -10.56 -9.22
C GLY A 152 1.41 -10.50 -10.16
N ALA A 153 2.13 -9.40 -10.13
CA ALA A 153 3.32 -9.19 -10.93
C ALA A 153 4.41 -8.46 -10.12
N ILE A 154 5.65 -8.62 -10.54
CA ILE A 154 6.75 -7.78 -10.12
C ILE A 154 7.46 -7.21 -11.35
N CYS A 155 7.93 -5.96 -11.24
CA CYS A 155 8.88 -5.39 -12.17
C CYS A 155 10.18 -5.10 -11.41
N ALA A 156 11.31 -5.35 -12.05
CA ALA A 156 12.62 -5.06 -11.48
C ALA A 156 13.53 -4.40 -12.51
N THR A 157 14.58 -3.72 -12.04
CA THR A 157 15.66 -3.27 -12.93
C THR A 157 16.32 -4.47 -13.61
N ALA A 158 16.83 -4.26 -14.81
CA ALA A 158 17.47 -5.34 -15.59
C ALA A 158 18.61 -6.03 -14.82
N GLU A 159 19.33 -5.30 -13.98
CA GLU A 159 20.40 -5.84 -13.15
C GLU A 159 19.86 -6.79 -12.08
N VAL A 160 18.86 -6.37 -11.32
CA VAL A 160 18.26 -7.15 -10.25
C VAL A 160 17.50 -8.38 -10.80
N ALA A 161 16.87 -8.22 -11.96
CA ALA A 161 16.13 -9.30 -12.62
C ALA A 161 17.00 -10.51 -12.98
N LYS A 162 18.31 -10.33 -13.20
CA LYS A 162 19.27 -11.42 -13.47
C LYS A 162 19.34 -12.45 -12.33
N ALA A 163 18.98 -12.08 -11.10
CA ALA A 163 18.93 -13.00 -9.99
C ALA A 163 17.92 -14.16 -10.20
N PHE A 164 16.87 -13.94 -11.01
CA PHE A 164 15.93 -15.02 -11.35
C PHE A 164 16.38 -15.74 -12.62
N THR A 165 17.00 -16.89 -12.41
CA THR A 165 17.44 -17.80 -13.48
C THR A 165 16.42 -18.93 -13.65
N PRO A 166 16.41 -19.67 -14.79
CA PRO A 166 15.55 -20.83 -14.98
C PRO A 166 15.64 -21.80 -13.78
N GLY A 167 14.49 -22.21 -13.25
CA GLY A 167 14.38 -23.10 -12.10
C GLY A 167 14.50 -22.43 -10.72
N SER A 168 14.89 -21.15 -10.61
CA SER A 168 15.05 -20.49 -9.30
C SER A 168 13.72 -20.03 -8.68
N HIS A 169 12.70 -19.83 -9.49
CA HIS A 169 11.36 -19.42 -9.07
C HIS A 169 10.32 -19.99 -10.01
N GLY A 170 9.12 -20.27 -9.50
CA GLY A 170 7.99 -20.76 -10.28
C GLY A 170 6.67 -20.55 -9.57
N THR A 171 5.59 -20.59 -10.35
CA THR A 171 4.22 -20.55 -9.90
C THR A 171 3.34 -21.31 -10.89
N THR A 172 2.41 -22.12 -10.39
CA THR A 172 1.55 -22.95 -11.26
C THR A 172 0.64 -22.11 -12.16
N PHE A 173 0.08 -21.03 -11.62
CA PHE A 173 -0.89 -20.19 -12.33
C PHE A 173 -0.30 -18.86 -12.82
N GLY A 174 1.02 -18.66 -12.73
CA GLY A 174 1.67 -17.43 -13.20
C GLY A 174 1.54 -17.30 -14.72
N GLY A 175 1.13 -16.12 -15.19
CA GLY A 175 0.89 -15.87 -16.60
C GLY A 175 -0.36 -16.55 -17.15
N HIS A 176 -1.34 -16.89 -16.31
CA HIS A 176 -2.60 -17.50 -16.77
C HIS A 176 -3.28 -16.61 -17.82
N PRO A 177 -3.59 -17.16 -19.03
CA PRO A 177 -4.02 -16.34 -20.17
C PRO A 177 -5.25 -15.46 -19.90
N VAL A 178 -6.25 -15.98 -19.18
CA VAL A 178 -7.48 -15.23 -18.86
C VAL A 178 -7.15 -14.06 -17.92
N CYS A 179 -6.32 -14.30 -16.89
CA CYS A 179 -5.90 -13.23 -15.95
C CYS A 179 -5.05 -12.17 -16.66
N CYS A 180 -4.16 -12.58 -17.56
CA CYS A 180 -3.35 -11.65 -18.37
C CYS A 180 -4.20 -10.84 -19.33
N ALA A 181 -5.20 -11.45 -19.97
CA ALA A 181 -6.13 -10.72 -20.85
C ALA A 181 -6.96 -9.69 -20.07
N ALA A 182 -7.46 -10.07 -18.88
CA ALA A 182 -8.17 -9.14 -18.00
C ALA A 182 -7.27 -8.00 -17.55
N ALA A 183 -6.03 -8.30 -17.12
CA ALA A 183 -5.07 -7.29 -16.72
C ALA A 183 -4.72 -6.33 -17.87
N LEU A 184 -4.58 -6.83 -19.08
CA LEU A 184 -4.31 -5.98 -20.25
C LEU A 184 -5.49 -5.04 -20.55
N ALA A 185 -6.72 -5.54 -20.48
CA ALA A 185 -7.92 -4.73 -20.67
C ALA A 185 -8.04 -3.65 -19.58
N GLU A 186 -7.81 -4.02 -18.31
CA GLU A 186 -7.82 -3.09 -17.17
C GLU A 186 -6.77 -1.98 -17.35
N VAL A 187 -5.52 -2.36 -17.64
CA VAL A 187 -4.42 -1.39 -17.82
C VAL A 187 -4.72 -0.42 -18.97
N ASN A 188 -5.23 -0.91 -20.10
CA ASN A 188 -5.58 -0.04 -21.23
C ASN A 188 -6.70 0.94 -20.83
N GLU A 189 -7.75 0.48 -20.18
CA GLU A 189 -8.86 1.33 -19.71
C GLU A 189 -8.37 2.42 -18.73
N LEU A 190 -7.47 2.07 -17.79
CA LEU A 190 -6.87 3.02 -16.84
C LEU A 190 -6.09 4.12 -17.55
N LEU A 191 -5.31 3.77 -18.58
CA LEU A 191 -4.46 4.68 -19.32
C LEU A 191 -5.25 5.51 -20.33
N ASP A 192 -6.12 4.89 -21.12
CA ASP A 192 -6.88 5.54 -22.20
C ASP A 192 -7.86 6.59 -21.68
N ARG A 193 -8.38 6.37 -20.46
CA ARG A 193 -9.30 7.30 -19.79
C ARG A 193 -8.65 8.26 -18.81
N ASP A 194 -7.33 8.25 -18.69
CA ASP A 194 -6.60 9.05 -17.69
C ASP A 194 -7.20 8.95 -16.28
N LEU A 195 -7.44 7.71 -15.81
CA LEU A 195 -8.02 7.51 -14.49
C LEU A 195 -7.06 7.94 -13.35
N ALA A 196 -5.77 8.11 -13.64
CA ALA A 196 -4.84 8.74 -12.71
C ALA A 196 -5.17 10.22 -12.49
N GLY A 197 -5.43 10.98 -13.56
CA GLY A 197 -5.88 12.36 -13.48
C GLY A 197 -7.21 12.49 -12.75
N ASN A 198 -8.18 11.60 -13.04
CA ASN A 198 -9.45 11.56 -12.31
C ASN A 198 -9.23 11.30 -10.80
N ALA A 199 -8.44 10.31 -10.45
CA ALA A 199 -8.15 9.98 -9.05
C ALA A 199 -7.48 11.15 -8.30
N ALA A 200 -6.57 11.87 -8.95
CA ALA A 200 -5.95 13.05 -8.36
C ALA A 200 -6.96 14.17 -8.10
N LYS A 201 -7.76 14.51 -9.12
CA LYS A 201 -8.77 15.59 -9.05
C LYS A 201 -9.87 15.27 -8.04
N ILE A 202 -10.53 14.12 -8.23
CA ILE A 202 -11.69 13.73 -7.40
C ILE A 202 -11.27 13.38 -5.98
N GLY A 203 -10.08 12.79 -5.80
CA GLY A 203 -9.53 12.52 -4.47
C GLY A 203 -9.28 13.77 -3.65
N ALA A 204 -8.75 14.83 -4.28
CA ALA A 204 -8.60 16.15 -3.62
C ALA A 204 -9.96 16.74 -3.23
N TYR A 205 -10.92 16.74 -4.15
CA TYR A 205 -12.29 17.19 -3.87
C TYR A 205 -12.91 16.40 -2.71
N PHE A 206 -12.85 15.08 -2.76
CA PHE A 206 -13.43 14.19 -1.75
C PHE A 206 -12.86 14.45 -0.37
N MET A 207 -11.54 14.57 -0.25
CA MET A 207 -10.88 14.86 1.02
C MET A 207 -11.33 16.21 1.60
N GLU A 208 -11.52 17.25 0.78
CA GLU A 208 -12.03 18.54 1.25
C GLU A 208 -13.48 18.43 1.77
N GLN A 209 -14.35 17.68 1.08
CA GLN A 209 -15.72 17.47 1.54
C GLN A 209 -15.76 16.67 2.85
N LEU A 210 -14.91 15.66 3.00
CA LEU A 210 -14.82 14.84 4.22
C LEU A 210 -14.39 15.63 5.46
N LYS A 211 -13.58 16.68 5.31
CA LYS A 211 -13.19 17.57 6.42
C LYS A 211 -14.39 18.32 7.03
N THR A 212 -15.50 18.40 6.32
CA THR A 212 -16.73 19.06 6.79
C THR A 212 -17.61 18.19 7.69
N LEU A 213 -17.26 16.92 7.86
CA LEU A 213 -17.98 15.98 8.73
C LEU A 213 -17.79 16.36 10.20
N PRO A 214 -18.77 16.10 11.08
CA PRO A 214 -18.59 16.27 12.51
C PRO A 214 -17.58 15.25 13.06
N HIS A 215 -16.95 15.58 14.18
CA HIS A 215 -15.98 14.74 14.90
C HIS A 215 -14.73 14.32 14.11
N VAL A 216 -14.48 14.92 12.96
CA VAL A 216 -13.26 14.62 12.19
C VAL A 216 -12.05 15.26 12.85
N LYS A 217 -11.09 14.43 13.23
CA LYS A 217 -9.78 14.82 13.73
C LYS A 217 -8.81 15.06 12.59
N GLU A 218 -8.79 14.15 11.59
CA GLU A 218 -7.92 14.23 10.44
C GLU A 218 -8.53 13.57 9.21
N VAL A 219 -8.33 14.17 8.04
CA VAL A 219 -8.54 13.53 6.73
C VAL A 219 -7.21 13.46 6.03
N ARG A 220 -6.79 12.26 5.66
CA ARG A 220 -5.51 12.01 5.00
C ARG A 220 -5.64 11.00 3.86
N GLY A 221 -4.68 11.00 2.96
CA GLY A 221 -4.69 10.08 1.83
C GLY A 221 -3.95 10.63 0.61
N GLN A 222 -4.03 9.90 -0.49
CA GLN A 222 -3.46 10.28 -1.77
C GLN A 222 -4.33 9.75 -2.90
N GLY A 223 -4.78 10.63 -3.79
CA GLY A 223 -5.77 10.28 -4.81
C GLY A 223 -7.05 9.74 -4.19
N LEU A 224 -7.52 8.60 -4.65
CA LEU A 224 -8.72 7.90 -4.15
C LEU A 224 -8.39 6.77 -3.17
N LEU A 225 -7.34 6.89 -2.40
CA LEU A 225 -7.06 6.11 -1.19
C LEU A 225 -7.14 7.07 -0.01
N VAL A 226 -8.26 7.09 0.68
CA VAL A 226 -8.62 8.13 1.66
C VAL A 226 -8.96 7.51 3.01
N GLY A 227 -8.42 8.10 4.09
CA GLY A 227 -8.73 7.79 5.48
C GLY A 227 -9.33 9.01 6.19
N VAL A 228 -10.32 8.77 7.02
CA VAL A 228 -10.86 9.75 7.95
C VAL A 228 -10.68 9.21 9.36
N GLU A 229 -9.97 9.95 10.18
CA GLU A 229 -9.83 9.68 11.60
C GLU A 229 -10.79 10.58 12.37
N PHE A 230 -11.65 9.97 13.16
CA PHE A 230 -12.54 10.67 14.09
C PHE A 230 -11.86 10.88 15.44
N ASP A 231 -12.42 11.77 16.23
CA ASP A 231 -12.04 11.92 17.64
C ASP A 231 -12.45 10.69 18.47
N ASP A 232 -12.01 10.65 19.73
CA ASP A 232 -12.20 9.50 20.61
C ASP A 232 -13.67 9.22 21.00
N THR A 233 -14.61 10.11 20.60
CA THR A 233 -16.04 9.97 20.89
C THR A 233 -16.78 9.16 19.83
N ILE A 234 -16.22 9.02 18.62
CA ILE A 234 -16.83 8.32 17.48
C ILE A 234 -16.05 7.05 17.15
N SER A 235 -16.76 5.93 17.12
CA SER A 235 -16.22 4.65 16.68
C SER A 235 -16.28 4.52 15.16
N GLY A 236 -15.14 4.36 14.50
CA GLY A 236 -15.08 4.08 13.06
C GLY A 236 -15.75 2.77 12.67
N VAL A 237 -15.79 1.80 13.58
CA VAL A 237 -16.50 0.53 13.39
C VAL A 237 -18.02 0.75 13.37
N ASP A 238 -18.54 1.59 14.26
CA ASP A 238 -19.98 1.89 14.30
C ASP A 238 -20.38 2.76 13.12
N VAL A 239 -19.57 3.76 12.73
CA VAL A 239 -19.79 4.53 11.48
C VAL A 239 -19.86 3.59 10.27
N LYS A 240 -18.96 2.60 10.17
CA LYS A 240 -19.02 1.60 9.10
C LYS A 240 -20.33 0.83 9.10
N HIS A 241 -20.86 0.42 10.26
CA HIS A 241 -22.10 -0.31 10.35
C HIS A 241 -23.30 0.57 9.97
N GLU A 242 -23.33 1.82 10.45
CA GLU A 242 -24.36 2.79 10.08
C GLU A 242 -24.34 3.14 8.58
N CYS A 243 -23.15 3.25 7.98
CA CYS A 243 -23.01 3.42 6.53
C CYS A 243 -23.54 2.20 5.76
N LEU A 244 -23.27 0.98 6.23
CA LEU A 244 -23.78 -0.24 5.61
C LEU A 244 -25.32 -0.29 5.62
N HIS A 245 -25.97 0.11 6.71
CA HIS A 245 -27.42 0.22 6.78
C HIS A 245 -28.01 1.25 5.79
N ARG A 246 -27.18 2.23 5.39
CA ARG A 246 -27.50 3.25 4.37
C ARG A 246 -26.96 2.91 2.98
N HIS A 247 -26.58 1.64 2.76
CA HIS A 247 -26.09 1.12 1.47
C HIS A 247 -24.75 1.71 1.00
N LEU A 248 -23.92 2.24 1.90
CA LEU A 248 -22.55 2.66 1.62
C LEU A 248 -21.55 1.68 2.22
N LEU A 249 -20.71 1.07 1.37
CA LEU A 249 -19.64 0.16 1.77
C LEU A 249 -18.35 0.93 2.03
N ILE A 250 -17.87 0.90 3.27
CA ILE A 250 -16.58 1.44 3.69
C ILE A 250 -15.87 0.44 4.60
N THR A 251 -14.60 0.66 4.87
CA THR A 251 -13.80 -0.18 5.77
C THR A 251 -13.43 0.59 7.03
N ALA A 252 -13.50 -0.04 8.21
CA ALA A 252 -12.93 0.51 9.44
C ALA A 252 -11.51 -0.04 9.67
N ILE A 253 -10.62 0.79 10.21
CA ILE A 253 -9.25 0.43 10.60
C ILE A 253 -9.03 0.88 12.05
N GLY A 254 -8.68 -0.05 12.92
CA GLY A 254 -8.61 0.25 14.35
C GLY A 254 -9.95 0.72 14.92
N ALA A 255 -9.91 1.60 15.93
CA ALA A 255 -11.11 2.04 16.64
C ALA A 255 -11.83 3.23 15.97
N HIS A 256 -11.08 4.19 15.42
CA HIS A 256 -11.61 5.51 15.07
C HIS A 256 -11.40 5.90 13.60
N ILE A 257 -10.86 5.00 12.76
CA ILE A 257 -10.54 5.32 11.37
C ILE A 257 -11.50 4.59 10.42
N ILE A 258 -12.04 5.31 9.45
CA ILE A 258 -12.67 4.73 8.27
C ILE A 258 -11.78 4.93 7.05
N ARG A 259 -11.73 3.92 6.18
CA ARG A 259 -11.00 3.97 4.91
C ARG A 259 -11.95 3.83 3.74
N MET A 260 -11.73 4.66 2.72
CA MET A 260 -12.47 4.63 1.47
C MET A 260 -11.53 4.40 0.30
N ILE A 261 -11.87 3.42 -0.53
CA ILE A 261 -11.16 3.03 -1.75
C ILE A 261 -12.21 2.86 -2.86
N PRO A 262 -12.84 3.95 -3.30
CA PRO A 262 -13.93 3.88 -4.27
C PRO A 262 -13.41 3.50 -5.67
N PRO A 263 -14.30 3.15 -6.62
CA PRO A 263 -13.92 3.02 -8.02
C PRO A 263 -13.24 4.27 -8.56
N LEU A 264 -12.26 4.11 -9.46
CA LEU A 264 -11.49 5.24 -10.01
C LEU A 264 -12.32 6.17 -10.92
N ILE A 265 -13.51 5.74 -11.29
CA ILE A 265 -14.43 6.45 -12.20
C ILE A 265 -15.46 7.32 -11.48
N ILE A 266 -15.43 7.40 -10.16
CA ILE A 266 -16.40 8.21 -9.40
C ILE A 266 -16.30 9.70 -9.77
N THR A 267 -17.39 10.40 -9.55
CA THR A 267 -17.57 11.82 -9.81
C THR A 267 -17.65 12.64 -8.52
N GLU A 268 -17.67 13.96 -8.63
CA GLU A 268 -17.95 14.86 -7.48
C GLU A 268 -19.32 14.55 -6.87
N GLU A 269 -20.35 14.28 -7.69
CA GLU A 269 -21.69 13.92 -7.21
C GLU A 269 -21.70 12.63 -6.38
N ASP A 270 -20.89 11.64 -6.77
CA ASP A 270 -20.75 10.39 -6.00
C ASP A 270 -20.06 10.64 -4.66
N CYS A 271 -19.08 11.55 -4.62
CA CYS A 271 -18.43 11.99 -3.38
C CYS A 271 -19.43 12.69 -2.46
N ASP A 272 -20.24 13.60 -2.98
CA ASP A 272 -21.24 14.34 -2.21
C ASP A 272 -22.28 13.38 -1.58
N LYS A 273 -22.73 12.38 -2.35
CA LYS A 273 -23.63 11.33 -1.84
C LYS A 273 -22.97 10.53 -0.71
N ALA A 274 -21.72 10.15 -0.88
CA ALA A 274 -20.99 9.41 0.16
C ALA A 274 -20.79 10.24 1.43
N VAL A 275 -20.42 11.52 1.30
CA VAL A 275 -20.25 12.44 2.43
C VAL A 275 -21.58 12.64 3.17
N ALA A 276 -22.69 12.82 2.45
CA ALA A 276 -24.01 12.95 3.06
C ALA A 276 -24.38 11.70 3.90
N ILE A 277 -24.18 10.51 3.34
CA ILE A 277 -24.44 9.24 4.05
C ILE A 277 -23.55 9.11 5.29
N ILE A 278 -22.25 9.43 5.19
CA ILE A 278 -21.33 9.35 6.34
C ILE A 278 -21.74 10.37 7.42
N ARG A 279 -22.15 11.57 7.04
CA ARG A 279 -22.67 12.58 7.97
C ARG A 279 -23.88 12.07 8.74
N GLU A 280 -24.89 11.53 8.05
CA GLU A 280 -26.05 10.93 8.68
C GLU A 280 -25.70 9.78 9.61
N ALA A 281 -24.70 8.98 9.23
CA ALA A 281 -24.21 7.88 10.06
C ALA A 281 -23.58 8.39 11.37
N VAL A 282 -22.72 9.42 11.30
CA VAL A 282 -22.09 10.03 12.49
C VAL A 282 -23.15 10.68 13.38
N GLU A 283 -24.06 11.49 12.81
CA GLU A 283 -25.14 12.16 13.57
C GLU A 283 -26.10 11.16 14.25
N ALA A 284 -26.28 9.97 13.68
CA ALA A 284 -27.09 8.94 14.30
C ALA A 284 -26.43 8.37 15.58
N LEU A 285 -25.08 8.31 15.61
CA LEU A 285 -24.31 7.83 16.76
C LEU A 285 -24.25 8.86 17.90
N GLU A 286 -24.38 10.16 17.61
CA GLU A 286 -24.47 11.23 18.63
C GLU A 286 -25.75 11.17 19.47
N ARG A 287 -26.80 10.51 18.96
CA ARG A 287 -28.14 10.47 19.58
C ARG A 287 -28.33 9.29 20.54
N VAL A 288 -27.35 8.41 20.63
CA VAL A 288 -27.36 7.22 21.47
C VAL A 288 -26.51 7.43 22.72
#